data_6b37a6bb917a1d0a43291cff60aeda6e
#
_entry.id   6b37a6bb917a1d0a43291cff60aeda6e
#
_cell.length_a   1.000
_cell.length_b   1.000
_cell.length_c   1.000
_cell.angle_alpha   90.00
_cell.angle_beta   90.00
_cell.angle_gamma   90.00
#
_symmetry.space_group_name_H-M   'P 1'
#
loop_
_entity.id
_entity.type
_entity.pdbx_description
1 polymer ?
#
loop_
_entity_poly.entity_id
_entity_poly.type
_entity_poly.pdbx_seq_one_letter_code
_entity_poly.pdbx_strand_id
1 'polypeptide(L)'
;MSMIKTAGLHKTFHGSRGRKPLHVLNDVSLTVEQSEVVCIIGPSGAGKSTYLRTLNRLETIDEGQIYIEDNLLFDCHKGVNSVKMHNDDRNKILLEVGMVFQRFNLFPHRTALENVMLAPVNVRRLSFKEAEERSKTILDRVGLSDKFNVYPSQLSGGQQQRVAIARALAMEPKIMLFDEPTSSLDPELVGEVLAVMKRLAGAGMTMLVVSHEMGFAREVANRVVFMYEGSVLETGSPEQIFSNPKNDRTRQFLQSVL
;
A
#
# COMPACT_ATOMS: atom_id res chain seq x y z
N MET A 1 8.01 -16.19 7.94
CA MET A 1 7.53 -16.48 6.55
C MET A 1 7.49 -15.15 5.82
N SER A 2 8.20 -15.07 4.70
CA SER A 2 8.23 -13.84 3.91
C SER A 2 6.91 -13.65 3.17
N MET A 3 6.24 -12.54 3.41
CA MET A 3 4.99 -12.17 2.74
C MET A 3 5.23 -11.41 1.45
N ILE A 4 6.25 -10.55 1.44
CA ILE A 4 6.73 -9.82 0.26
C ILE A 4 8.24 -9.98 0.22
N LYS A 5 8.80 -10.31 -0.93
CA LYS A 5 10.24 -10.24 -1.18
C LYS A 5 10.48 -9.68 -2.57
N THR A 6 11.31 -8.65 -2.64
CA THR A 6 11.78 -8.10 -3.90
C THR A 6 13.29 -8.18 -3.96
N ALA A 7 13.83 -8.39 -5.15
CA ALA A 7 15.27 -8.46 -5.39
C ALA A 7 15.63 -7.70 -6.66
N GLY A 8 16.46 -6.67 -6.52
CA GLY A 8 17.02 -5.91 -7.62
C GLY A 8 15.99 -5.25 -8.53
N LEU A 9 14.95 -4.61 -7.98
CA LEU A 9 13.93 -3.98 -8.83
C LEU A 9 14.45 -2.73 -9.49
N HIS A 10 14.32 -2.67 -10.81
CA HIS A 10 14.56 -1.49 -11.63
C HIS A 10 13.30 -1.07 -12.37
N LYS A 11 13.09 0.25 -12.46
CA LYS A 11 12.02 0.84 -13.26
C LYS A 11 12.46 2.15 -13.88
N THR A 12 12.28 2.25 -15.20
CA THR A 12 12.55 3.46 -15.97
C THR A 12 11.31 3.87 -16.75
N PHE A 13 10.89 5.11 -16.63
CA PHE A 13 9.86 5.67 -17.47
C PHE A 13 10.51 6.35 -18.67
N HIS A 14 10.11 5.92 -19.87
CA HIS A 14 10.54 6.53 -21.12
C HIS A 14 9.59 7.68 -21.48
N GLY A 15 10.11 8.89 -21.50
CA GLY A 15 9.33 10.07 -21.90
C GLY A 15 8.98 10.05 -23.40
N SER A 16 7.90 10.77 -23.78
CA SER A 16 7.61 11.05 -25.19
C SER A 16 8.77 11.83 -25.84
N ARG A 17 8.90 11.74 -27.18
CA ARG A 17 9.99 12.29 -28.02
C ARG A 17 10.77 13.46 -27.40
N GLY A 18 12.05 13.25 -27.09
CA GLY A 18 12.99 14.26 -26.63
C GLY A 18 13.17 14.42 -25.11
N ARG A 19 12.39 13.71 -24.28
CA ARG A 19 12.62 13.70 -22.83
C ARG A 19 13.58 12.57 -22.44
N LYS A 20 14.51 12.87 -21.52
CA LYS A 20 15.43 11.88 -20.97
C LYS A 20 14.64 10.79 -20.22
N PRO A 21 15.07 9.52 -20.28
CA PRO A 21 14.54 8.46 -19.43
C PRO A 21 14.62 8.86 -17.95
N LEU A 22 13.57 8.56 -17.19
CA LEU A 22 13.53 8.80 -15.76
C LEU A 22 13.65 7.46 -15.03
N HIS A 23 14.79 7.21 -14.40
CA HIS A 23 15.02 6.07 -13.54
C HIS A 23 14.30 6.31 -12.21
N VAL A 24 13.27 5.51 -11.91
CA VAL A 24 12.43 5.71 -10.72
C VAL A 24 12.68 4.64 -9.65
N LEU A 25 13.04 3.41 -10.05
CA LEU A 25 13.54 2.40 -9.13
C LEU A 25 14.92 1.96 -9.61
N ASN A 26 15.84 1.84 -8.66
CA ASN A 26 17.24 1.52 -8.92
C ASN A 26 17.74 0.54 -7.85
N ASP A 27 17.79 -0.75 -8.19
CA ASP A 27 18.21 -1.85 -7.33
C ASP A 27 17.46 -1.94 -5.99
N VAL A 28 16.10 -1.86 -6.05
CA VAL A 28 15.29 -1.91 -4.84
C VAL A 28 15.08 -3.36 -4.41
N SER A 29 15.63 -3.71 -3.25
CA SER A 29 15.48 -5.01 -2.61
C SER A 29 14.89 -4.83 -1.21
N LEU A 30 13.77 -5.49 -0.93
CA LEU A 30 13.07 -5.40 0.35
C LEU A 30 12.35 -6.72 0.65
N THR A 31 12.34 -7.11 1.92
CA THR A 31 11.54 -8.24 2.42
C THR A 31 10.57 -7.72 3.46
N VAL A 32 9.34 -8.21 3.50
CA VAL A 32 8.34 -7.94 4.55
C VAL A 32 7.88 -9.27 5.11
N GLU A 33 8.01 -9.44 6.41
CA GLU A 33 7.63 -10.67 7.09
C GLU A 33 6.14 -10.66 7.50
N GLN A 34 5.61 -11.83 7.82
CA GLN A 34 4.23 -11.96 8.30
C GLN A 34 4.00 -11.12 9.56
N SER A 35 2.87 -10.42 9.61
CA SER A 35 2.48 -9.50 10.69
C SER A 35 3.45 -8.33 10.91
N GLU A 36 4.37 -8.10 9.98
CA GLU A 36 5.28 -6.95 10.03
C GLU A 36 4.60 -5.71 9.43
N VAL A 37 4.77 -4.57 10.10
CA VAL A 37 4.43 -3.24 9.58
C VAL A 37 5.72 -2.54 9.15
N VAL A 38 5.89 -2.36 7.86
CA VAL A 38 7.02 -1.63 7.28
C VAL A 38 6.54 -0.27 6.77
N CYS A 39 7.15 0.81 7.27
CA CYS A 39 6.90 2.15 6.76
C CYS A 39 8.02 2.59 5.82
N ILE A 40 7.66 3.00 4.60
CA ILE A 40 8.57 3.60 3.63
C ILE A 40 8.42 5.11 3.70
N ILE A 41 9.52 5.80 4.02
CA ILE A 41 9.62 7.26 4.08
C ILE A 41 10.64 7.78 3.06
N GLY A 42 10.60 9.07 2.78
CA GLY A 42 11.53 9.73 1.85
C GLY A 42 10.88 10.86 1.08
N PRO A 43 11.65 11.68 0.36
CA PRO A 43 11.14 12.83 -0.37
C PRO A 43 10.17 12.44 -1.49
N SER A 44 9.40 13.42 -1.98
CA SER A 44 8.59 13.24 -3.18
C SER A 44 9.47 12.89 -4.38
N GLY A 45 9.01 11.97 -5.22
CA GLY A 45 9.80 11.49 -6.36
C GLY A 45 10.84 10.40 -6.03
N ALA A 46 10.97 9.96 -4.77
CA ALA A 46 11.92 8.89 -4.39
C ALA A 46 11.55 7.48 -4.89
N GLY A 47 10.43 7.31 -5.59
CA GLY A 47 10.01 6.02 -6.14
C GLY A 47 9.07 5.20 -5.25
N LYS A 48 8.71 5.69 -4.04
CA LYS A 48 7.91 4.96 -3.04
C LYS A 48 6.59 4.39 -3.57
N SER A 49 5.74 5.25 -4.16
CA SER A 49 4.46 4.84 -4.74
C SER A 49 4.62 3.92 -5.96
N THR A 50 5.65 4.15 -6.77
CA THR A 50 5.98 3.26 -7.90
C THR A 50 6.33 1.89 -7.39
N TYR A 51 7.16 1.79 -6.34
CA TYR A 51 7.50 0.52 -5.71
C TYR A 51 6.25 -0.22 -5.20
N LEU A 52 5.35 0.43 -4.46
CA LEU A 52 4.10 -0.20 -4.03
C LEU A 52 3.27 -0.74 -5.20
N ARG A 53 3.17 0.05 -6.28
CA ARG A 53 2.36 -0.30 -7.46
C ARG A 53 2.94 -1.46 -8.26
N THR A 54 4.24 -1.74 -8.14
CA THR A 54 4.83 -2.94 -8.76
C THR A 54 4.38 -4.22 -8.07
N LEU A 55 4.13 -4.18 -6.75
CA LEU A 55 3.77 -5.36 -5.95
C LEU A 55 2.38 -5.92 -6.28
N ASN A 56 1.46 -5.08 -6.76
CA ASN A 56 0.10 -5.48 -7.15
C ASN A 56 -0.15 -5.42 -8.66
N ARG A 57 0.92 -5.33 -9.47
CA ARG A 57 0.86 -5.28 -10.94
C ARG A 57 0.15 -4.04 -11.51
N LEU A 58 0.01 -2.97 -10.76
CA LEU A 58 -0.45 -1.68 -11.30
C LEU A 58 0.66 -0.96 -12.06
N GLU A 59 1.91 -1.34 -11.80
CA GLU A 59 3.09 -0.91 -12.55
C GLU A 59 3.96 -2.12 -12.87
N THR A 60 4.63 -2.09 -14.04
CA THR A 60 5.57 -3.13 -14.45
C THR A 60 6.98 -2.78 -13.99
N ILE A 61 7.82 -3.79 -13.81
CA ILE A 61 9.27 -3.63 -13.58
C ILE A 61 10.05 -3.93 -14.87
N ASP A 62 11.22 -3.33 -14.99
CA ASP A 62 12.11 -3.58 -16.14
C ASP A 62 13.11 -4.71 -15.83
N GLU A 63 13.59 -4.77 -14.58
CA GLU A 63 14.48 -5.83 -14.08
C GLU A 63 14.16 -6.17 -12.64
N GLY A 64 14.51 -7.39 -12.22
CA GLY A 64 14.42 -7.90 -10.86
C GLY A 64 13.28 -8.88 -10.64
N GLN A 65 13.11 -9.28 -9.37
CA GLN A 65 12.20 -10.35 -8.97
C GLN A 65 11.22 -9.87 -7.91
N ILE A 66 9.97 -10.34 -8.01
CA ILE A 66 8.91 -10.10 -7.01
C ILE A 66 8.32 -11.44 -6.58
N TYR A 67 8.34 -11.67 -5.27
CA TYR A 67 7.72 -12.82 -4.61
C TYR A 67 6.62 -12.31 -3.67
N ILE A 68 5.48 -13.01 -3.69
CA ILE A 68 4.38 -12.86 -2.72
C ILE A 68 4.12 -14.24 -2.10
N GLU A 69 4.16 -14.34 -0.76
CA GLU A 69 4.02 -15.61 -0.02
C GLU A 69 4.95 -16.71 -0.57
N ASP A 70 6.24 -16.36 -0.75
CA ASP A 70 7.26 -17.22 -1.35
C ASP A 70 7.01 -17.67 -2.81
N ASN A 71 5.90 -17.23 -3.44
CA ASN A 71 5.64 -17.49 -4.86
C ASN A 71 6.33 -16.44 -5.72
N LEU A 72 7.19 -16.87 -6.63
CA LEU A 72 7.81 -16.00 -7.64
C LEU A 72 6.77 -15.59 -8.69
N LEU A 73 6.33 -14.33 -8.65
CA LEU A 73 5.32 -13.78 -9.58
C LEU A 73 5.95 -13.15 -10.81
N PHE A 74 7.07 -12.49 -10.61
CA PHE A 74 7.80 -11.76 -11.64
C PHE A 74 9.29 -12.01 -11.51
N ASP A 75 9.93 -12.32 -12.64
CA ASP A 75 11.37 -12.39 -12.85
C ASP A 75 11.62 -11.70 -14.18
N CYS A 76 11.87 -10.40 -14.11
CA CYS A 76 11.92 -9.56 -15.28
C CYS A 76 13.37 -9.26 -15.68
N HIS A 77 13.62 -9.34 -16.98
CA HIS A 77 14.86 -8.88 -17.61
C HIS A 77 14.50 -8.08 -18.86
N LYS A 78 14.96 -6.84 -18.95
CA LYS A 78 14.62 -5.88 -20.02
C LYS A 78 13.10 -5.77 -20.27
N GLY A 79 12.31 -5.75 -19.18
CA GLY A 79 10.86 -5.62 -19.23
C GLY A 79 10.10 -6.90 -19.64
N VAL A 80 10.80 -8.02 -19.86
CA VAL A 80 10.20 -9.32 -20.19
C VAL A 80 10.16 -10.19 -18.94
N ASN A 81 8.96 -10.62 -18.54
CA ASN A 81 8.81 -11.55 -17.42
C ASN A 81 9.04 -13.00 -17.87
N SER A 82 10.03 -13.67 -17.29
CA SER A 82 10.40 -15.06 -17.58
C SER A 82 9.55 -16.11 -16.88
N VAL A 83 8.78 -15.71 -15.84
CA VAL A 83 7.97 -16.65 -15.03
C VAL A 83 6.82 -17.23 -15.84
N LYS A 84 6.87 -18.54 -16.05
CA LYS A 84 5.82 -19.33 -16.72
C LYS A 84 4.72 -19.69 -15.70
N MET A 85 3.87 -18.73 -15.36
CA MET A 85 2.71 -18.92 -14.49
C MET A 85 1.45 -18.51 -15.24
N HIS A 86 0.38 -19.31 -15.17
CA HIS A 86 -0.90 -18.94 -15.76
C HIS A 86 -1.44 -17.66 -15.12
N ASN A 87 -2.08 -16.79 -15.90
CA ASN A 87 -2.58 -15.51 -15.38
C ASN A 87 -3.58 -15.69 -14.25
N ASP A 88 -4.43 -16.73 -14.30
CA ASP A 88 -5.41 -16.99 -13.24
C ASP A 88 -4.75 -17.34 -11.90
N ASP A 89 -3.67 -18.10 -11.93
CA ASP A 89 -2.94 -18.48 -10.70
C ASP A 89 -2.20 -17.28 -10.13
N ARG A 90 -1.58 -16.45 -10.99
CA ARG A 90 -0.98 -15.19 -10.59
C ARG A 90 -2.03 -14.24 -9.98
N ASN A 91 -3.19 -14.13 -10.61
CA ASN A 91 -4.28 -13.29 -10.11
C ASN A 91 -4.78 -13.78 -8.74
N LYS A 92 -4.90 -15.11 -8.51
CA LYS A 92 -5.27 -15.64 -7.18
C LYS A 92 -4.31 -15.19 -6.09
N ILE A 93 -3.00 -15.20 -6.35
CA ILE A 93 -1.99 -14.73 -5.38
C ILE A 93 -2.13 -13.22 -5.19
N LEU A 94 -2.33 -12.44 -6.25
CA LEU A 94 -2.50 -11.00 -6.15
C LEU A 94 -3.79 -10.57 -5.43
N LEU A 95 -4.82 -11.43 -5.35
CA LEU A 95 -6.00 -11.17 -4.53
C LEU A 95 -5.72 -11.15 -3.02
N GLU A 96 -4.60 -11.72 -2.59
CA GLU A 96 -4.14 -11.67 -1.20
C GLU A 96 -3.45 -10.33 -0.86
N VAL A 97 -3.30 -9.43 -1.84
CA VAL A 97 -2.69 -8.11 -1.68
C VAL A 97 -3.74 -7.02 -1.88
N GLY A 98 -4.21 -6.44 -0.78
CA GLY A 98 -5.09 -5.27 -0.79
C GLY A 98 -4.28 -3.98 -0.95
N MET A 99 -4.85 -2.97 -1.62
CA MET A 99 -4.22 -1.67 -1.76
C MET A 99 -5.20 -0.53 -1.49
N VAL A 100 -4.71 0.45 -0.73
CA VAL A 100 -5.37 1.71 -0.44
C VAL A 100 -4.54 2.84 -1.06
N PHE A 101 -5.19 3.69 -1.85
CA PHE A 101 -4.55 4.76 -2.61
C PHE A 101 -4.63 6.10 -1.89
N GLN A 102 -3.77 7.02 -2.28
CA GLN A 102 -3.78 8.42 -1.87
C GLN A 102 -5.13 9.09 -2.16
N ARG A 103 -5.70 8.87 -3.35
CA ARG A 103 -7.07 9.25 -3.69
C ARG A 103 -7.99 8.10 -3.37
N PHE A 104 -9.15 8.36 -2.83
CA PHE A 104 -10.09 7.35 -2.33
C PHE A 104 -10.58 6.39 -3.43
N ASN A 105 -10.69 6.88 -4.66
CA ASN A 105 -11.11 6.12 -5.85
C ASN A 105 -12.42 5.33 -5.64
N LEU A 106 -13.35 5.91 -4.89
CA LEU A 106 -14.67 5.34 -4.70
C LEU A 106 -15.52 5.50 -5.96
N PHE A 107 -16.42 4.56 -6.19
CA PHE A 107 -17.41 4.67 -7.25
C PHE A 107 -18.48 5.69 -6.83
N PRO A 108 -18.59 6.86 -7.48
CA PRO A 108 -19.43 7.97 -7.00
C PRO A 108 -20.93 7.67 -7.08
N HIS A 109 -21.32 6.75 -7.96
CA HIS A 109 -22.71 6.32 -8.17
C HIS A 109 -23.13 5.11 -7.31
N ARG A 110 -22.29 4.71 -6.37
CA ARG A 110 -22.52 3.61 -5.42
C ARG A 110 -22.44 4.13 -3.99
N THR A 111 -23.27 3.59 -3.11
CA THR A 111 -23.21 3.86 -1.66
C THR A 111 -21.91 3.32 -1.05
N ALA A 112 -21.64 3.66 0.21
CA ALA A 112 -20.50 3.11 0.95
C ALA A 112 -20.54 1.56 0.98
N LEU A 113 -21.70 1.00 1.31
CA LEU A 113 -21.90 -0.46 1.33
C LEU A 113 -21.66 -1.10 -0.03
N GLU A 114 -22.24 -0.54 -1.09
CA GLU A 114 -22.08 -1.07 -2.46
C GLU A 114 -20.63 -0.96 -2.96
N ASN A 115 -19.89 0.08 -2.57
CA ASN A 115 -18.46 0.20 -2.85
C ASN A 115 -17.67 -0.95 -2.24
N VAL A 116 -18.01 -1.35 -1.01
CA VAL A 116 -17.31 -2.42 -0.29
C VAL A 116 -17.73 -3.80 -0.80
N MET A 117 -19.00 -4.00 -1.15
CA MET A 117 -19.55 -5.27 -1.64
C MET A 117 -19.07 -5.67 -3.03
N LEU A 118 -18.67 -4.69 -3.87
CA LEU A 118 -18.45 -4.89 -5.30
C LEU A 118 -17.47 -6.02 -5.62
N ALA A 119 -16.30 -6.01 -4.98
CA ALA A 119 -15.27 -7.00 -5.22
C ALA A 119 -15.59 -8.38 -4.60
N PRO A 120 -16.10 -8.50 -3.36
CA PRO A 120 -16.61 -9.75 -2.83
C PRO A 120 -17.60 -10.49 -3.75
N VAL A 121 -18.58 -9.76 -4.31
CA VAL A 121 -19.59 -10.37 -5.22
C VAL A 121 -18.95 -10.75 -6.55
N ASN A 122 -18.24 -9.83 -7.20
CA ASN A 122 -17.80 -10.03 -8.59
C ASN A 122 -16.51 -10.86 -8.72
N VAL A 123 -15.63 -10.82 -7.74
CA VAL A 123 -14.31 -11.45 -7.79
C VAL A 123 -14.25 -12.69 -6.90
N ARG A 124 -14.66 -12.58 -5.62
CA ARG A 124 -14.70 -13.73 -4.69
C ARG A 124 -15.93 -14.62 -4.90
N ARG A 125 -16.90 -14.17 -5.74
CA ARG A 125 -18.14 -14.92 -6.08
C ARG A 125 -19.01 -15.24 -4.86
N LEU A 126 -18.97 -14.39 -3.84
CA LEU A 126 -19.87 -14.51 -2.70
C LEU A 126 -21.32 -14.24 -3.12
N SER A 127 -22.26 -14.86 -2.45
CA SER A 127 -23.68 -14.48 -2.58
C SER A 127 -23.88 -13.03 -2.14
N PHE A 128 -24.92 -12.38 -2.66
CA PHE A 128 -25.21 -10.99 -2.30
C PHE A 128 -25.38 -10.82 -0.78
N LYS A 129 -26.06 -11.77 -0.12
CA LYS A 129 -26.30 -11.75 1.32
C LYS A 129 -24.97 -11.86 2.12
N GLU A 130 -24.11 -12.80 1.77
CA GLU A 130 -22.80 -12.96 2.44
C GLU A 130 -21.91 -11.74 2.24
N ALA A 131 -21.88 -11.17 1.02
CA ALA A 131 -21.13 -9.96 0.73
C ALA A 131 -21.66 -8.76 1.51
N GLU A 132 -22.99 -8.63 1.66
CA GLU A 132 -23.62 -7.56 2.43
C GLU A 132 -23.28 -7.67 3.92
N GLU A 133 -23.46 -8.83 4.53
CA GLU A 133 -23.17 -9.08 5.93
C GLU A 133 -21.67 -8.82 6.25
N ARG A 134 -20.78 -9.34 5.41
CA ARG A 134 -19.33 -9.08 5.52
C ARG A 134 -19.01 -7.60 5.41
N SER A 135 -19.56 -6.90 4.41
CA SER A 135 -19.27 -5.50 4.16
C SER A 135 -19.78 -4.60 5.27
N LYS A 136 -20.96 -4.88 5.83
CA LYS A 136 -21.49 -4.18 7.02
C LYS A 136 -20.57 -4.35 8.22
N THR A 137 -20.11 -5.58 8.48
CA THR A 137 -19.18 -5.86 9.57
C THR A 137 -17.87 -5.08 9.42
N ILE A 138 -17.34 -4.99 8.20
CA ILE A 138 -16.09 -4.26 7.95
C ILE A 138 -16.30 -2.74 8.04
N LEU A 139 -17.41 -2.22 7.52
CA LEU A 139 -17.75 -0.80 7.66
C LEU A 139 -17.91 -0.41 9.15
N ASP A 140 -18.51 -1.27 9.96
CA ASP A 140 -18.58 -1.07 11.41
C ASP A 140 -17.17 -1.03 12.05
N ARG A 141 -16.29 -1.96 11.69
CA ARG A 141 -14.90 -1.98 12.17
C ARG A 141 -14.12 -0.70 11.85
N VAL A 142 -14.44 -0.02 10.75
CA VAL A 142 -13.82 1.27 10.41
C VAL A 142 -14.62 2.47 10.92
N GLY A 143 -15.67 2.25 11.75
CA GLY A 143 -16.47 3.29 12.40
C GLY A 143 -17.42 3.99 11.43
N LEU A 144 -18.08 3.25 10.54
CA LEU A 144 -19.03 3.76 9.54
C LEU A 144 -20.36 2.96 9.54
N SER A 145 -20.79 2.46 10.69
CA SER A 145 -22.03 1.68 10.83
C SER A 145 -23.28 2.47 10.47
N ASP A 146 -23.27 3.79 10.61
CA ASP A 146 -24.36 4.71 10.27
C ASP A 146 -24.32 5.22 8.82
N LYS A 147 -23.32 4.79 8.00
CA LYS A 147 -23.06 5.33 6.66
C LYS A 147 -23.28 4.35 5.51
N PHE A 148 -23.88 3.19 5.76
CA PHE A 148 -24.03 2.14 4.72
C PHE A 148 -24.64 2.64 3.42
N ASN A 149 -25.72 3.43 3.51
CA ASN A 149 -26.50 3.91 2.37
C ASN A 149 -26.11 5.33 1.91
N VAL A 150 -24.97 5.85 2.39
CA VAL A 150 -24.49 7.20 2.06
C VAL A 150 -23.58 7.14 0.84
N TYR A 151 -23.75 8.07 -0.10
CA TYR A 151 -22.91 8.20 -1.29
C TYR A 151 -21.60 8.93 -0.98
N PRO A 152 -20.52 8.66 -1.74
CA PRO A 152 -19.21 9.29 -1.52
C PRO A 152 -19.26 10.83 -1.43
N SER A 153 -20.09 11.49 -2.24
CA SER A 153 -20.24 12.95 -2.23
C SER A 153 -20.79 13.53 -0.92
N GLN A 154 -21.37 12.70 -0.08
CA GLN A 154 -21.95 13.06 1.22
C GLN A 154 -21.05 12.67 2.39
N LEU A 155 -19.89 12.07 2.12
CA LEU A 155 -18.91 11.63 3.11
C LEU A 155 -17.76 12.64 3.20
N SER A 156 -17.24 12.87 4.42
CA SER A 156 -15.99 13.60 4.61
C SER A 156 -14.81 12.85 3.95
N GLY A 157 -13.68 13.52 3.70
CA GLY A 157 -12.48 12.89 3.17
C GLY A 157 -12.02 11.70 4.01
N GLY A 158 -11.99 11.85 5.35
CA GLY A 158 -11.63 10.76 6.26
C GLY A 158 -12.62 9.60 6.22
N GLN A 159 -13.93 9.87 6.07
CA GLN A 159 -14.94 8.84 5.88
C GLN A 159 -14.76 8.12 4.54
N GLN A 160 -14.51 8.84 3.44
CA GLN A 160 -14.23 8.25 2.13
C GLN A 160 -12.99 7.34 2.17
N GLN A 161 -11.93 7.75 2.84
CA GLN A 161 -10.72 6.95 2.99
C GLN A 161 -10.99 5.69 3.84
N ARG A 162 -11.79 5.80 4.89
CA ARG A 162 -12.20 4.62 5.68
C ARG A 162 -13.07 3.65 4.87
N VAL A 163 -13.93 4.13 3.97
CA VAL A 163 -14.63 3.27 2.99
C VAL A 163 -13.64 2.59 2.03
N ALA A 164 -12.62 3.31 1.54
CA ALA A 164 -11.58 2.73 0.68
C ALA A 164 -10.78 1.63 1.40
N ILE A 165 -10.46 1.83 2.69
CA ILE A 165 -9.83 0.80 3.53
C ILE A 165 -10.77 -0.40 3.69
N ALA A 166 -12.06 -0.15 4.01
CA ALA A 166 -13.07 -1.20 4.15
C ALA A 166 -13.22 -2.02 2.85
N ARG A 167 -13.22 -1.36 1.70
CA ARG A 167 -13.27 -2.01 0.38
C ARG A 167 -12.10 -2.96 0.14
N ALA A 168 -10.89 -2.56 0.51
CA ALA A 168 -9.72 -3.43 0.41
C ALA A 168 -9.82 -4.62 1.38
N LEU A 169 -10.22 -4.37 2.63
CA LEU A 169 -10.38 -5.41 3.67
C LEU A 169 -11.47 -6.43 3.34
N ALA A 170 -12.51 -6.04 2.58
CA ALA A 170 -13.61 -6.94 2.21
C ALA A 170 -13.18 -8.11 1.33
N MET A 171 -12.00 -7.99 0.71
CA MET A 171 -11.37 -9.08 -0.03
C MET A 171 -10.58 -10.05 0.87
N GLU A 172 -10.53 -9.81 2.19
CA GLU A 172 -9.75 -10.60 3.16
C GLU A 172 -8.29 -10.80 2.73
N PRO A 173 -7.57 -9.72 2.43
CA PRO A 173 -6.18 -9.83 2.00
C PRO A 173 -5.28 -10.21 3.17
N LYS A 174 -4.16 -10.88 2.89
CA LYS A 174 -3.11 -11.16 3.87
C LYS A 174 -2.11 -10.01 4.00
N ILE A 175 -2.04 -9.16 2.98
CA ILE A 175 -1.12 -8.03 2.89
C ILE A 175 -1.92 -6.77 2.55
N MET A 176 -1.66 -5.69 3.25
CA MET A 176 -2.23 -4.37 2.95
C MET A 176 -1.14 -3.38 2.54
N LEU A 177 -1.26 -2.84 1.35
CA LEU A 177 -0.43 -1.76 0.83
C LEU A 177 -1.15 -0.43 1.01
N PHE A 178 -0.47 0.58 1.58
CA PHE A 178 -1.01 1.92 1.76
C PHE A 178 -0.12 2.94 1.04
N ASP A 179 -0.63 3.58 0.01
CA ASP A 179 0.05 4.61 -0.79
C ASP A 179 -0.41 5.99 -0.32
N GLU A 180 0.29 6.58 0.65
CA GLU A 180 0.01 7.91 1.23
C GLU A 180 -1.46 8.11 1.65
N PRO A 181 -2.03 7.27 2.51
CA PRO A 181 -3.48 7.20 2.74
C PRO A 181 -4.07 8.46 3.40
N THR A 182 -3.25 9.39 3.90
CA THR A 182 -3.65 10.60 4.61
C THR A 182 -3.37 11.89 3.85
N SER A 183 -2.55 11.84 2.80
CA SER A 183 -2.02 13.05 2.13
C SER A 183 -3.07 13.91 1.41
N SER A 184 -4.26 13.36 1.14
CA SER A 184 -5.39 14.09 0.54
C SER A 184 -6.45 14.52 1.57
N LEU A 185 -6.13 14.45 2.86
CA LEU A 185 -7.04 14.75 3.96
C LEU A 185 -6.68 16.07 4.64
N ASP A 186 -7.71 16.74 5.15
CA ASP A 186 -7.52 17.81 6.10
C ASP A 186 -6.89 17.29 7.40
N PRO A 187 -6.00 18.05 8.06
CA PRO A 187 -5.27 17.60 9.26
C PRO A 187 -6.18 17.04 10.36
N GLU A 188 -7.38 17.60 10.52
CA GLU A 188 -8.37 17.18 11.52
C GLU A 188 -8.86 15.73 11.28
N LEU A 189 -8.86 15.28 10.01
CA LEU A 189 -9.38 13.96 9.61
C LEU A 189 -8.31 12.86 9.57
N VAL A 190 -7.03 13.24 9.61
CA VAL A 190 -5.89 12.30 9.56
C VAL A 190 -5.95 11.30 10.71
N GLY A 191 -6.25 11.78 11.93
CA GLY A 191 -6.29 10.94 13.13
C GLY A 191 -7.25 9.76 13.03
N GLU A 192 -8.41 9.95 12.39
CA GLU A 192 -9.42 8.89 12.23
C GLU A 192 -8.92 7.74 11.34
N VAL A 193 -8.21 8.06 10.26
CA VAL A 193 -7.63 7.06 9.34
C VAL A 193 -6.46 6.33 10.00
N LEU A 194 -5.57 7.07 10.66
CA LEU A 194 -4.44 6.48 11.38
C LEU A 194 -4.91 5.55 12.51
N ALA A 195 -6.01 5.88 13.20
CA ALA A 195 -6.59 5.03 14.24
C ALA A 195 -7.08 3.67 13.65
N VAL A 196 -7.66 3.67 12.44
CA VAL A 196 -8.02 2.43 11.75
C VAL A 196 -6.75 1.62 11.42
N MET A 197 -5.72 2.27 10.86
CA MET A 197 -4.46 1.59 10.52
C MET A 197 -3.75 1.02 11.75
N LYS A 198 -3.75 1.73 12.89
CA LYS A 198 -3.22 1.23 14.17
C LYS A 198 -3.96 -0.04 14.65
N ARG A 199 -5.30 -0.05 14.54
CA ARG A 199 -6.08 -1.26 14.89
C ARG A 199 -5.75 -2.45 13.97
N LEU A 200 -5.53 -2.23 12.68
CA LEU A 200 -5.12 -3.28 11.75
C LEU A 200 -3.74 -3.85 12.09
N ALA A 201 -2.78 -2.99 12.40
CA ALA A 201 -1.45 -3.38 12.86
C ALA A 201 -1.53 -4.20 14.15
N GLY A 202 -2.29 -3.73 15.15
CA GLY A 202 -2.53 -4.44 16.41
C GLY A 202 -3.24 -5.77 16.25
N ALA A 203 -4.01 -5.96 15.19
CA ALA A 203 -4.63 -7.24 14.82
C ALA A 203 -3.69 -8.18 14.04
N GLY A 204 -2.42 -7.83 13.85
CA GLY A 204 -1.42 -8.66 13.18
C GLY A 204 -1.49 -8.61 11.64
N MET A 205 -2.10 -7.58 11.04
CA MET A 205 -2.11 -7.39 9.60
C MET A 205 -0.70 -7.08 9.09
N THR A 206 -0.25 -7.81 8.06
CA THR A 206 0.99 -7.46 7.35
C THR A 206 0.76 -6.20 6.53
N MET A 207 1.58 -5.17 6.76
CA MET A 207 1.36 -3.86 6.15
C MET A 207 2.64 -3.28 5.57
N LEU A 208 2.54 -2.73 4.37
CA LEU A 208 3.57 -1.89 3.77
C LEU A 208 2.98 -0.51 3.49
N VAL A 209 3.50 0.50 4.17
CA VAL A 209 2.89 1.82 4.24
C VAL A 209 3.85 2.88 3.71
N VAL A 210 3.51 3.57 2.65
CA VAL A 210 4.15 4.84 2.26
C VAL A 210 3.43 5.95 2.99
N SER A 211 4.15 6.69 3.83
CA SER A 211 3.53 7.75 4.64
C SER A 211 4.49 8.90 4.89
N HIS A 212 3.91 10.09 5.04
CA HIS A 212 4.56 11.30 5.57
C HIS A 212 4.24 11.53 7.06
N GLU A 213 3.44 10.65 7.66
CA GLU A 213 3.06 10.72 9.08
C GLU A 213 4.16 10.07 9.94
N MET A 214 5.17 10.86 10.31
CA MET A 214 6.33 10.36 11.07
C MET A 214 5.94 9.84 12.47
N GLY A 215 4.90 10.45 13.08
CA GLY A 215 4.34 9.98 14.36
C GLY A 215 3.76 8.56 14.24
N PHE A 216 3.01 8.28 13.19
CA PHE A 216 2.49 6.94 12.91
C PHE A 216 3.62 5.93 12.69
N ALA A 217 4.61 6.29 11.85
CA ALA A 217 5.73 5.40 11.58
C ALA A 217 6.55 5.10 12.87
N ARG A 218 6.70 6.06 13.76
CA ARG A 218 7.37 5.88 15.06
C ARG A 218 6.65 4.92 15.98
N GLU A 219 5.31 5.03 16.03
CA GLU A 219 4.48 4.31 17.00
C GLU A 219 4.13 2.89 16.54
N VAL A 220 3.93 2.69 15.24
CA VAL A 220 3.29 1.49 14.70
C VAL A 220 4.22 0.62 13.87
N ALA A 221 5.24 1.20 13.23
CA ALA A 221 6.12 0.42 12.38
C ALA A 221 7.04 -0.50 13.19
N ASN A 222 7.22 -1.73 12.72
CA ASN A 222 8.29 -2.60 13.19
C ASN A 222 9.62 -2.20 12.57
N ARG A 223 9.57 -1.68 11.33
CA ARG A 223 10.73 -1.27 10.57
C ARG A 223 10.41 -0.07 9.66
N VAL A 224 11.39 0.81 9.54
CA VAL A 224 11.31 1.98 8.66
C VAL A 224 12.37 1.84 7.57
N VAL A 225 11.97 2.14 6.35
CA VAL A 225 12.80 2.13 5.15
C VAL A 225 12.86 3.54 4.58
N PHE A 226 14.06 4.10 4.49
CA PHE A 226 14.26 5.40 3.85
C PHE A 226 14.64 5.20 2.38
N MET A 227 13.81 5.72 1.48
CA MET A 227 14.07 5.73 0.04
C MET A 227 14.47 7.12 -0.46
N TYR A 228 15.48 7.13 -1.33
CA TYR A 228 15.97 8.34 -1.97
C TYR A 228 16.46 8.03 -3.39
N GLU A 229 16.09 8.84 -4.38
CA GLU A 229 16.48 8.68 -5.80
C GLU A 229 16.33 7.24 -6.33
N GLY A 230 15.20 6.63 -6.00
CA GLY A 230 14.86 5.28 -6.47
C GLY A 230 15.51 4.12 -5.73
N SER A 231 16.32 4.37 -4.71
CA SER A 231 17.05 3.33 -3.98
C SER A 231 16.70 3.34 -2.49
N VAL A 232 16.87 2.19 -1.83
CA VAL A 232 16.80 2.08 -0.37
C VAL A 232 18.16 2.48 0.20
N LEU A 233 18.21 3.63 0.88
CA LEU A 233 19.46 4.13 1.48
C LEU A 233 19.65 3.65 2.91
N GLU A 234 18.60 3.51 3.68
CA GLU A 234 18.68 3.08 5.06
C GLU A 234 17.46 2.30 5.49
N THR A 235 17.66 1.30 6.33
CA THR A 235 16.61 0.47 6.92
C THR A 235 16.95 0.21 8.37
N GLY A 236 15.98 0.34 9.26
CA GLY A 236 16.19 0.10 10.68
C GLY A 236 14.90 0.13 11.50
N SER A 237 15.01 -0.06 12.81
CA SER A 237 13.90 0.18 13.72
C SER A 237 13.49 1.66 13.70
N PRO A 238 12.25 1.99 14.09
CA PRO A 238 11.83 3.39 14.21
C PRO A 238 12.79 4.21 15.09
N GLU A 239 13.22 3.66 16.22
CA GLU A 239 14.17 4.33 17.12
C GLU A 239 15.49 4.65 16.41
N GLN A 240 16.05 3.68 15.67
CA GLN A 240 17.29 3.87 14.94
C GLN A 240 17.16 4.97 13.88
N ILE A 241 16.11 4.89 13.05
CA ILE A 241 15.94 5.83 11.91
C ILE A 241 15.63 7.24 12.41
N PHE A 242 14.72 7.40 13.39
CA PHE A 242 14.28 8.72 13.82
C PHE A 242 15.18 9.40 14.84
N SER A 243 15.96 8.63 15.64
CA SER A 243 16.78 9.17 16.71
C SER A 243 18.27 9.13 16.40
N ASN A 244 18.74 8.15 15.63
CA ASN A 244 20.15 7.97 15.30
C ASN A 244 20.37 7.47 13.86
N PRO A 245 19.91 8.24 12.83
CA PRO A 245 20.10 7.87 11.43
C PRO A 245 21.59 7.82 11.09
N LYS A 246 22.01 6.74 10.42
CA LYS A 246 23.40 6.50 10.01
C LYS A 246 23.73 7.23 8.71
N ASN A 247 22.76 7.31 7.79
CA ASN A 247 22.94 7.95 6.49
C ASN A 247 22.70 9.48 6.60
N ASP A 248 23.60 10.29 6.05
CA ASP A 248 23.48 11.75 6.11
C ASP A 248 22.25 12.28 5.37
N ARG A 249 21.83 11.64 4.28
CA ARG A 249 20.59 12.01 3.57
C ARG A 249 19.34 11.73 4.40
N THR A 250 19.33 10.61 5.12
CA THR A 250 18.24 10.30 6.08
C THR A 250 18.17 11.39 7.15
N ARG A 251 19.31 11.77 7.72
CA ARG A 251 19.40 12.82 8.74
C ARG A 251 18.89 14.17 8.22
N GLN A 252 19.35 14.61 7.05
CA GLN A 252 18.90 15.85 6.42
C GLN A 252 17.40 15.85 6.15
N PHE A 253 16.87 14.76 5.62
CA PHE A 253 15.43 14.62 5.38
C PHE A 253 14.62 14.74 6.67
N LEU A 254 15.01 14.01 7.72
CA LEU A 254 14.30 14.05 9.00
C LEU A 254 14.33 15.43 9.66
N GLN A 255 15.45 16.16 9.57
CA GLN A 255 15.54 17.54 10.07
C GLN A 255 14.62 18.51 9.33
N SER A 256 14.22 18.21 8.11
CA SER A 256 13.32 19.06 7.31
C SER A 256 11.84 18.79 7.54
N VAL A 257 11.47 17.65 8.17
CA VAL A 257 10.09 17.19 8.31
C VAL A 257 9.65 16.97 9.77
N LEU A 258 10.57 16.98 10.71
CA LEU A 258 10.34 16.94 12.16
C LEU A 258 10.55 18.30 12.78
#